data_fe016cb84142e5fa81b22560bd69f452
#
_entry.id   fe016cb84142e5fa81b22560bd69f452
#
_cell.length_a   1.000
_cell.length_b   1.000
_cell.length_c   1.000
_cell.angle_alpha   90.00
_cell.angle_beta   90.00
_cell.angle_gamma   90.00
#
_symmetry.space_group_name_H-M   'P 1'
#
loop_
_entity.id
_entity.type
_entity.pdbx_description
1 polymer ?
#
loop_
_entity_poly.entity_id
_entity_poly.type
_entity_poly.pdbx_seq_one_letter_code
_entity_poly.pdbx_strand_id
1 'polypeptide(L)'
;MSMARNPAVAGGGEIAQHIGEGTPALGAVDLMAEAARRAGADAGGRLLDRVEVVASVMSISLRHPDPGRLVADRLGLSGARTLQSRIGGNLPQYLLNDLGAEIAAGRLDVALIVGGETVHSRRKSPEAAVAELDDPLPAGEPAPLVGDDRPGWSDDQAVHQAAIPTQVYPLFESALRAAAGRDLEDHRRIVSELWARFAAVAPGRPAAWSPKAWSAEEIRTPGPGNRMVTYPYTKLMCANIFTDQAAAVLLCSPEAARAAGVSEDRLVYLHAGADGADRQFVTERWSLAESPGLRAVTGHTLAAAGLGVDDIARFDLYSCFPSAVQMAMKELGLAGPAGGDDRPLTVTGGLSFFGGPGNNYVTHSVAAMVDACRADPGSLGMVTGVGYYLTKHSAGIYSTRPPERGFVRVDPEETRTEAQATPARTAAGAYAGPATVETTAVQYGRENDPVLGVLTTLTPDGRRALANSTDPSLLASMTTEEWAGRTVDLVTDGAVNRLA
;
A
#
# COMPACT_ATOMS: atom_id res chain seq x y z
N MET A 1 31.24 -24.44 -5.64
CA MET A 1 30.24 -23.63 -4.92
C MET A 1 28.99 -23.65 -5.75
N SER A 2 27.87 -24.15 -5.24
CA SER A 2 26.55 -24.01 -5.89
C SER A 2 26.33 -22.50 -6.03
N MET A 3 26.04 -22.00 -7.24
CA MET A 3 25.60 -20.61 -7.40
C MET A 3 24.33 -20.42 -6.58
N ALA A 4 24.29 -19.37 -5.77
CA ALA A 4 23.11 -19.10 -4.96
C ALA A 4 21.89 -18.94 -5.90
N ARG A 5 20.81 -19.63 -5.59
CA ARG A 5 19.55 -19.54 -6.37
C ARG A 5 18.84 -18.23 -6.00
N ASN A 6 19.28 -17.16 -6.62
CA ASN A 6 18.72 -15.83 -6.35
C ASN A 6 17.37 -15.66 -7.06
N PRO A 7 16.27 -15.42 -6.36
CA PRO A 7 15.00 -15.16 -7.00
C PRO A 7 15.07 -13.88 -7.85
N ALA A 8 14.51 -13.93 -9.05
CA ALA A 8 14.48 -12.81 -9.95
C ALA A 8 13.07 -12.64 -10.56
N VAL A 9 12.64 -11.41 -10.73
CA VAL A 9 11.48 -11.08 -11.55
C VAL A 9 11.94 -11.02 -13.00
N ALA A 10 11.39 -11.91 -13.83
CA ALA A 10 11.72 -12.01 -15.24
C ALA A 10 10.75 -11.23 -16.12
N GLY A 11 9.51 -10.98 -15.67
CA GLY A 11 8.52 -10.25 -16.42
C GLY A 11 7.49 -9.58 -15.54
N GLY A 12 7.09 -8.37 -15.95
CA GLY A 12 5.99 -7.60 -15.39
C GLY A 12 4.91 -7.32 -16.42
N GLY A 13 3.65 -7.40 -16.03
CA GLY A 13 2.52 -7.10 -16.91
C GLY A 13 1.47 -6.29 -16.18
N GLU A 14 1.02 -5.21 -16.81
CA GLU A 14 0.05 -4.28 -16.27
C GLU A 14 -1.05 -3.99 -17.28
N ILE A 15 -2.26 -3.78 -16.80
CA ILE A 15 -3.39 -3.34 -17.62
C ILE A 15 -4.30 -2.41 -16.83
N ALA A 16 -4.76 -1.35 -17.49
CA ALA A 16 -5.89 -0.53 -17.05
C ALA A 16 -6.98 -0.61 -18.12
N GLN A 17 -8.24 -0.75 -17.68
CA GLN A 17 -9.39 -0.80 -18.56
C GLN A 17 -10.28 0.42 -18.34
N HIS A 18 -10.33 1.31 -19.33
CA HIS A 18 -11.29 2.41 -19.36
C HIS A 18 -12.48 2.00 -20.25
N ILE A 19 -13.65 1.79 -19.65
CA ILE A 19 -14.83 1.37 -20.41
C ILE A 19 -15.43 2.59 -21.12
N GLY A 20 -15.46 2.54 -22.46
CA GLY A 20 -16.29 3.39 -23.31
C GLY A 20 -17.72 2.87 -23.42
N GLU A 21 -18.67 3.70 -23.91
CA GLU A 21 -20.00 3.25 -24.25
C GLU A 21 -19.94 2.13 -25.29
N GLY A 22 -20.63 1.00 -25.00
CA GLY A 22 -20.72 -0.13 -25.92
C GLY A 22 -19.52 -1.10 -25.96
N THR A 23 -18.49 -0.87 -25.14
CA THR A 23 -17.38 -1.82 -25.02
C THR A 23 -17.63 -2.79 -23.87
N PRO A 24 -17.67 -4.12 -24.10
CA PRO A 24 -17.77 -5.08 -23.01
C PRO A 24 -16.59 -4.93 -22.05
N ALA A 25 -16.87 -4.85 -20.76
CA ALA A 25 -15.84 -4.85 -19.73
C ALA A 25 -15.30 -6.28 -19.54
N LEU A 26 -13.97 -6.42 -19.43
CA LEU A 26 -13.37 -7.64 -18.91
C LEU A 26 -13.64 -7.72 -17.40
N GLY A 27 -13.89 -8.92 -16.91
CA GLY A 27 -13.96 -9.20 -15.50
C GLY A 27 -12.59 -9.20 -14.81
N ALA A 28 -12.58 -9.25 -13.49
CA ALA A 28 -11.32 -9.20 -12.71
C ALA A 28 -10.40 -10.39 -13.07
N VAL A 29 -10.95 -11.58 -13.25
CA VAL A 29 -10.18 -12.78 -13.62
C VAL A 29 -9.56 -12.63 -15.02
N ASP A 30 -10.32 -12.12 -15.99
CA ASP A 30 -9.83 -11.96 -17.35
C ASP A 30 -8.80 -10.84 -17.46
N LEU A 31 -8.96 -9.74 -16.66
CA LEU A 31 -7.92 -8.71 -16.51
C LEU A 31 -6.64 -9.28 -15.90
N MET A 32 -6.75 -10.10 -14.85
CA MET A 32 -5.62 -10.77 -14.23
C MET A 32 -4.91 -11.71 -15.23
N ALA A 33 -5.67 -12.51 -15.99
CA ALA A 33 -5.10 -13.40 -16.99
C ALA A 33 -4.40 -12.62 -18.12
N GLU A 34 -4.95 -11.49 -18.54
CA GLU A 34 -4.31 -10.61 -19.53
C GLU A 34 -3.02 -9.98 -18.99
N ALA A 35 -3.01 -9.51 -17.72
CA ALA A 35 -1.80 -9.02 -17.07
C ALA A 35 -0.72 -10.13 -17.00
N ALA A 36 -1.11 -11.36 -16.69
CA ALA A 36 -0.19 -12.52 -16.68
C ALA A 36 0.38 -12.83 -18.07
N ARG A 37 -0.43 -12.74 -19.14
CA ARG A 37 0.08 -12.91 -20.53
C ARG A 37 1.09 -11.81 -20.88
N ARG A 38 0.83 -10.57 -20.48
CA ARG A 38 1.77 -9.46 -20.66
C ARG A 38 3.06 -9.68 -19.89
N ALA A 39 3.00 -10.17 -18.64
CA ALA A 39 4.18 -10.55 -17.89
C ALA A 39 4.98 -11.67 -18.58
N GLY A 40 4.29 -12.67 -19.17
CA GLY A 40 4.91 -13.70 -19.98
C GLY A 40 5.58 -13.17 -21.25
N ALA A 41 4.93 -12.24 -21.94
CA ALA A 41 5.49 -11.59 -23.13
C ALA A 41 6.70 -10.71 -22.77
N ASP A 42 6.64 -10.00 -21.64
CA ASP A 42 7.74 -9.16 -21.13
C ASP A 42 8.94 -10.01 -20.71
N ALA A 43 8.74 -11.15 -20.06
CA ALA A 43 9.82 -12.07 -19.72
C ALA A 43 10.51 -12.63 -20.99
N GLY A 44 9.76 -12.82 -22.03
CA GLY A 44 10.21 -13.56 -23.22
C GLY A 44 10.28 -15.08 -22.97
N GLY A 45 10.64 -15.84 -23.99
CA GLY A 45 10.73 -17.30 -23.89
C GLY A 45 9.38 -17.96 -23.54
N ARG A 46 9.46 -19.07 -22.79
CA ARG A 46 8.30 -19.88 -22.39
C ARG A 46 8.18 -20.01 -20.87
N LEU A 47 8.52 -18.95 -20.13
CA LEU A 47 8.54 -18.99 -18.66
C LEU A 47 7.14 -19.12 -18.06
N LEU A 48 6.14 -18.46 -18.67
CA LEU A 48 4.74 -18.56 -18.22
C LEU A 48 4.23 -20.00 -18.24
N ASP A 49 4.64 -20.81 -19.23
CA ASP A 49 4.24 -22.21 -19.33
C ASP A 49 4.80 -23.10 -18.20
N ARG A 50 5.77 -22.59 -17.44
CA ARG A 50 6.48 -23.31 -16.37
C ARG A 50 6.03 -22.92 -14.96
N VAL A 51 4.98 -22.12 -14.84
CA VAL A 51 4.46 -21.68 -13.53
C VAL A 51 3.98 -22.87 -12.72
N GLU A 52 4.55 -23.02 -11.52
CA GLU A 52 4.21 -24.05 -10.54
C GLU A 52 3.24 -23.53 -9.46
N VAL A 53 3.24 -22.19 -9.24
CA VAL A 53 2.40 -21.53 -8.25
C VAL A 53 1.74 -20.31 -8.86
N VAL A 54 0.41 -20.20 -8.75
CA VAL A 54 -0.35 -18.99 -9.01
C VAL A 54 -0.79 -18.40 -7.66
N ALA A 55 -0.14 -17.31 -7.27
CA ALA A 55 -0.42 -16.57 -6.04
C ALA A 55 -1.33 -15.38 -6.36
N SER A 56 -2.61 -15.49 -6.00
CA SER A 56 -3.57 -14.41 -6.22
C SER A 56 -3.59 -13.43 -5.06
N VAL A 57 -3.54 -12.14 -5.37
CA VAL A 57 -3.77 -11.08 -4.40
C VAL A 57 -5.28 -10.92 -4.18
N MET A 58 -5.72 -10.89 -2.90
CA MET A 58 -7.14 -10.78 -2.59
C MET A 58 -7.75 -9.52 -3.21
N SER A 59 -8.78 -9.72 -4.03
CA SER A 59 -9.55 -8.65 -4.67
C SER A 59 -10.73 -8.23 -3.78
N ILE A 60 -11.02 -6.93 -3.73
CA ILE A 60 -12.21 -6.39 -3.07
C ILE A 60 -13.43 -6.41 -4.00
N SER A 61 -13.22 -6.48 -5.30
CA SER A 61 -14.26 -6.53 -6.32
C SER A 61 -14.61 -7.96 -6.77
N LEU A 62 -13.84 -8.97 -6.42
CA LEU A 62 -14.09 -10.37 -6.73
C LEU A 62 -14.15 -11.20 -5.45
N ARG A 63 -15.28 -11.86 -5.21
CA ARG A 63 -15.45 -12.80 -4.09
C ARG A 63 -15.44 -14.23 -4.63
N HIS A 64 -14.29 -14.81 -4.69
CA HIS A 64 -14.11 -16.20 -5.09
C HIS A 64 -13.12 -16.89 -4.14
N PRO A 65 -13.35 -18.16 -3.74
CA PRO A 65 -12.49 -18.88 -2.80
C PRO A 65 -11.11 -19.23 -3.37
N ASP A 66 -10.96 -19.28 -4.69
CA ASP A 66 -9.70 -19.52 -5.39
C ASP A 66 -9.63 -18.74 -6.72
N PRO A 67 -9.42 -17.42 -6.71
CA PRO A 67 -9.22 -16.65 -7.93
C PRO A 67 -8.00 -17.11 -8.72
N GLY A 68 -6.98 -17.61 -8.03
CA GLY A 68 -5.76 -18.14 -8.65
C GLY A 68 -6.03 -19.32 -9.56
N ARG A 69 -6.97 -20.20 -9.21
CA ARG A 69 -7.39 -21.31 -10.05
C ARG A 69 -8.06 -20.83 -11.34
N LEU A 70 -8.97 -19.87 -11.20
CA LEU A 70 -9.63 -19.28 -12.37
C LEU A 70 -8.62 -18.66 -13.35
N VAL A 71 -7.61 -17.96 -12.83
CA VAL A 71 -6.52 -17.40 -13.65
C VAL A 71 -5.68 -18.53 -14.28
N ALA A 72 -5.31 -19.55 -13.50
CA ALA A 72 -4.56 -20.71 -13.98
C ALA A 72 -5.28 -21.41 -15.15
N ASP A 73 -6.59 -21.60 -15.03
CA ASP A 73 -7.41 -22.23 -16.08
C ASP A 73 -7.47 -21.36 -17.34
N ARG A 74 -7.59 -20.02 -17.24
CA ARG A 74 -7.51 -19.06 -18.38
C ARG A 74 -6.16 -19.08 -19.08
N LEU A 75 -5.10 -19.51 -18.39
CA LEU A 75 -3.73 -19.58 -18.89
C LEU A 75 -3.31 -21.00 -19.32
N GLY A 76 -4.15 -22.01 -19.08
CA GLY A 76 -3.82 -23.41 -19.36
C GLY A 76 -2.82 -24.04 -18.38
N LEU A 77 -2.68 -23.48 -17.17
CA LEU A 77 -1.73 -23.90 -16.12
C LEU A 77 -2.36 -24.92 -15.15
N SER A 78 -2.93 -25.98 -15.68
CA SER A 78 -3.71 -26.97 -14.91
C SER A 78 -2.92 -27.66 -13.79
N GLY A 79 -1.59 -27.76 -13.90
CA GLY A 79 -0.70 -28.37 -12.91
C GLY A 79 -0.24 -27.42 -11.82
N ALA A 80 -0.49 -26.12 -11.92
CA ALA A 80 -0.05 -25.16 -10.93
C ALA A 80 -0.89 -25.27 -9.64
N ARG A 81 -0.22 -25.26 -8.47
CA ARG A 81 -0.90 -25.05 -7.19
C ARG A 81 -1.29 -23.58 -7.04
N THR A 82 -2.30 -23.31 -6.25
CA THR A 82 -2.77 -21.95 -6.00
C THR A 82 -2.63 -21.56 -4.55
N LEU A 83 -2.51 -20.28 -4.29
CA LEU A 83 -2.63 -19.66 -2.97
C LEU A 83 -3.21 -18.25 -3.12
N GLN A 84 -3.80 -17.74 -2.06
CA GLN A 84 -4.40 -16.41 -2.05
C GLN A 84 -3.88 -15.59 -0.85
N SER A 85 -3.58 -14.33 -1.07
CA SER A 85 -3.26 -13.43 0.03
C SER A 85 -4.50 -13.12 0.86
N ARG A 86 -4.31 -12.75 2.14
CA ARG A 86 -5.32 -12.07 2.95
C ARG A 86 -5.41 -10.58 2.55
N ILE A 87 -6.19 -9.77 3.27
CA ILE A 87 -6.32 -8.33 3.03
C ILE A 87 -5.07 -7.59 3.48
N GLY A 88 -4.51 -6.74 2.60
CA GLY A 88 -3.41 -5.84 2.90
C GLY A 88 -2.64 -5.43 1.65
N GLY A 89 -2.47 -4.13 1.45
CA GLY A 89 -1.69 -3.61 0.31
C GLY A 89 -0.20 -3.95 0.37
N ASN A 90 0.31 -4.44 1.50
CA ASN A 90 1.67 -4.97 1.64
C ASN A 90 1.82 -6.40 1.07
N LEU A 91 0.73 -7.13 0.88
CA LEU A 91 0.79 -8.56 0.62
C LEU A 91 1.38 -8.97 -0.73
N PRO A 92 1.33 -8.19 -1.82
CA PRO A 92 2.09 -8.56 -3.01
C PRO A 92 3.60 -8.62 -2.76
N GLN A 93 4.18 -7.67 -1.99
CA GLN A 93 5.59 -7.72 -1.61
C GLN A 93 5.86 -8.88 -0.63
N TYR A 94 4.96 -9.13 0.31
CA TYR A 94 5.03 -10.31 1.19
C TYR A 94 5.11 -11.61 0.37
N LEU A 95 4.26 -11.77 -0.65
CA LEU A 95 4.27 -12.94 -1.54
C LEU A 95 5.60 -13.08 -2.29
N LEU A 96 6.17 -11.96 -2.76
CA LEU A 96 7.49 -11.96 -3.40
C LEU A 96 8.59 -12.40 -2.43
N ASN A 97 8.56 -11.91 -1.19
CA ASN A 97 9.51 -12.31 -0.16
C ASN A 97 9.38 -13.80 0.18
N ASP A 98 8.15 -14.29 0.34
CA ASP A 98 7.85 -15.67 0.72
C ASP A 98 8.23 -16.65 -0.39
N LEU A 99 7.72 -16.43 -1.60
CA LEU A 99 8.02 -17.29 -2.76
C LEU A 99 9.48 -17.16 -3.20
N GLY A 100 10.09 -15.98 -2.99
CA GLY A 100 11.53 -15.79 -3.19
C GLY A 100 12.37 -16.66 -2.28
N ALA A 101 11.96 -16.82 -1.02
CA ALA A 101 12.62 -17.74 -0.09
C ALA A 101 12.44 -19.23 -0.51
N GLU A 102 11.28 -19.60 -1.05
CA GLU A 102 11.05 -20.94 -1.61
C GLU A 102 11.98 -21.21 -2.80
N ILE A 103 12.16 -20.22 -3.69
CA ILE A 103 13.07 -20.32 -4.84
C ILE A 103 14.52 -20.43 -4.38
N ALA A 104 14.94 -19.57 -3.45
CA ALA A 104 16.29 -19.61 -2.90
C ALA A 104 16.62 -20.94 -2.23
N ALA A 105 15.64 -21.55 -1.59
CA ALA A 105 15.76 -22.88 -0.97
C ALA A 105 15.65 -24.05 -1.96
N GLY A 106 15.38 -23.79 -3.23
CA GLY A 106 15.24 -24.85 -4.26
C GLY A 106 13.94 -25.65 -4.18
N ARG A 107 12.93 -25.17 -3.50
CA ARG A 107 11.62 -25.80 -3.39
C ARG A 107 10.61 -25.33 -4.44
N LEU A 108 10.96 -24.28 -5.16
CA LEU A 108 10.15 -23.66 -6.21
C LEU A 108 11.07 -23.14 -7.31
N ASP A 109 10.61 -23.20 -8.55
CA ASP A 109 11.33 -22.65 -9.69
C ASP A 109 10.63 -21.43 -10.32
N VAL A 110 9.30 -21.45 -10.46
CA VAL A 110 8.56 -20.37 -11.12
C VAL A 110 7.23 -20.12 -10.40
N ALA A 111 7.00 -18.87 -10.02
CA ALA A 111 5.74 -18.38 -9.47
C ALA A 111 5.17 -17.22 -10.30
N LEU A 112 3.85 -17.18 -10.40
CA LEU A 112 3.08 -16.06 -10.90
C LEU A 112 2.38 -15.39 -9.72
N ILE A 113 2.70 -14.13 -9.43
CA ILE A 113 1.94 -13.29 -8.50
C ILE A 113 1.02 -12.41 -9.34
N VAL A 114 -0.29 -12.42 -9.06
CA VAL A 114 -1.28 -11.72 -9.88
C VAL A 114 -2.42 -11.18 -9.03
N GLY A 115 -2.93 -10.01 -9.40
CA GLY A 115 -4.12 -9.43 -8.79
C GLY A 115 -4.80 -8.43 -9.71
N GLY A 116 -6.05 -8.14 -9.42
CA GLY A 116 -6.84 -7.21 -10.23
C GLY A 116 -8.13 -6.81 -9.57
N GLU A 117 -8.62 -5.64 -9.99
CA GLU A 117 -9.85 -5.03 -9.54
C GLU A 117 -10.67 -4.52 -10.71
N THR A 118 -11.99 -4.56 -10.56
CA THR A 118 -12.97 -4.02 -11.52
C THR A 118 -13.99 -3.11 -10.84
N VAL A 119 -13.55 -2.33 -9.84
CA VAL A 119 -14.43 -1.49 -9.01
C VAL A 119 -15.13 -0.40 -9.84
N HIS A 120 -14.44 0.13 -10.88
CA HIS A 120 -15.03 1.18 -11.72
C HIS A 120 -16.18 0.65 -12.57
N SER A 121 -15.97 -0.45 -13.31
CA SER A 121 -17.01 -1.05 -14.15
C SER A 121 -18.17 -1.59 -13.34
N ARG A 122 -17.91 -2.26 -12.23
CA ARG A 122 -18.97 -2.73 -11.32
C ARG A 122 -19.87 -1.63 -10.82
N ARG A 123 -19.33 -0.46 -10.57
CA ARG A 123 -20.13 0.70 -10.16
C ARG A 123 -20.99 1.26 -11.28
N LYS A 124 -20.51 1.18 -12.54
CA LYS A 124 -21.23 1.66 -13.73
C LYS A 124 -22.27 0.66 -14.25
N SER A 125 -22.01 -0.62 -14.11
CA SER A 125 -22.86 -1.71 -14.59
C SER A 125 -22.93 -2.83 -13.55
N PRO A 126 -23.77 -2.69 -12.50
CA PRO A 126 -23.89 -3.69 -11.45
C PRO A 126 -24.29 -5.09 -11.97
N GLU A 127 -25.03 -5.16 -13.07
CA GLU A 127 -25.48 -6.41 -13.70
C GLU A 127 -24.32 -7.21 -14.28
N ALA A 128 -23.34 -6.55 -14.92
CA ALA A 128 -22.13 -7.22 -15.41
C ALA A 128 -21.27 -7.74 -14.26
N ALA A 129 -21.37 -7.13 -13.07
CA ALA A 129 -20.66 -7.55 -11.88
C ALA A 129 -21.19 -8.87 -11.28
N VAL A 130 -22.46 -9.19 -11.52
CA VAL A 130 -23.11 -10.42 -10.99
C VAL A 130 -22.63 -11.64 -11.78
N ALA A 131 -22.40 -11.51 -13.08
CA ALA A 131 -21.97 -12.63 -13.94
C ALA A 131 -20.62 -13.25 -13.53
N GLU A 132 -19.69 -12.45 -12.95
CA GLU A 132 -18.42 -12.98 -12.43
C GLU A 132 -18.57 -13.69 -11.07
N LEU A 133 -19.58 -13.32 -10.29
CA LEU A 133 -19.88 -13.98 -9.01
C LEU A 133 -20.55 -15.34 -9.20
N ASP A 134 -21.17 -15.55 -10.38
CA ASP A 134 -21.85 -16.78 -10.76
C ASP A 134 -20.92 -17.80 -11.47
N ASP A 135 -19.64 -17.47 -11.66
CA ASP A 135 -18.66 -18.47 -12.11
C ASP A 135 -18.68 -19.63 -11.08
N PRO A 136 -19.00 -20.86 -11.53
CA PRO A 136 -19.15 -21.97 -10.61
C PRO A 136 -17.85 -22.17 -9.85
N LEU A 137 -17.96 -22.36 -8.53
CA LEU A 137 -16.83 -22.79 -7.71
C LEU A 137 -16.21 -24.02 -8.38
N PRO A 138 -14.92 -24.01 -8.74
CA PRO A 138 -14.26 -25.24 -9.14
C PRO A 138 -14.49 -26.29 -8.05
N ALA A 139 -14.77 -27.53 -8.45
CA ALA A 139 -14.84 -28.62 -7.50
C ALA A 139 -13.46 -28.75 -6.83
N GLY A 140 -13.32 -28.35 -5.57
CA GLY A 140 -12.06 -28.38 -4.86
C GLY A 140 -12.09 -27.58 -3.55
N GLU A 141 -11.02 -27.66 -2.80
CA GLU A 141 -10.83 -26.86 -1.58
C GLU A 141 -10.49 -25.41 -1.96
N PRO A 142 -10.85 -24.43 -1.09
CA PRO A 142 -10.40 -23.04 -1.23
C PRO A 142 -8.87 -22.94 -1.29
N ALA A 143 -8.35 -21.93 -1.99
CA ALA A 143 -6.91 -21.68 -1.97
C ALA A 143 -6.42 -21.45 -0.53
N PRO A 144 -5.25 -21.99 -0.15
CA PRO A 144 -4.62 -21.64 1.12
C PRO A 144 -4.44 -20.13 1.24
N LEU A 145 -4.85 -19.58 2.40
CA LEU A 145 -4.72 -18.14 2.67
C LEU A 145 -3.39 -17.85 3.36
N VAL A 146 -2.65 -16.85 2.86
CA VAL A 146 -1.37 -16.42 3.43
C VAL A 146 -1.41 -14.97 3.88
N GLY A 147 -0.65 -14.65 4.92
CA GLY A 147 -0.56 -13.33 5.53
C GLY A 147 -1.32 -13.23 6.84
N ASP A 148 -1.30 -12.04 7.46
CA ASP A 148 -1.93 -11.72 8.73
C ASP A 148 -3.40 -11.33 8.53
N ASP A 149 -4.33 -11.88 9.30
CA ASP A 149 -5.78 -11.65 9.22
C ASP A 149 -6.35 -10.84 10.38
N ARG A 150 -5.51 -10.34 11.28
CA ARG A 150 -5.97 -9.51 12.39
C ARG A 150 -6.78 -8.29 11.87
N PRO A 151 -7.86 -7.89 12.58
CA PRO A 151 -8.70 -6.77 12.14
C PRO A 151 -7.91 -5.46 12.09
N GLY A 152 -8.25 -4.58 11.13
CA GLY A 152 -7.54 -3.31 10.92
C GLY A 152 -7.88 -2.23 11.96
N TRP A 153 -8.97 -2.38 12.71
CA TRP A 153 -9.47 -1.42 13.68
C TRP A 153 -10.16 -2.09 14.86
N SER A 154 -10.25 -1.41 15.99
CA SER A 154 -11.00 -1.82 17.18
C SER A 154 -12.44 -1.29 17.13
N ASP A 155 -13.32 -1.84 17.98
CA ASP A 155 -14.71 -1.35 18.12
C ASP A 155 -14.71 0.12 18.56
N ASP A 156 -13.80 0.52 19.45
CA ASP A 156 -13.62 1.92 19.87
C ASP A 156 -13.32 2.84 18.69
N GLN A 157 -12.44 2.42 17.77
CA GLN A 157 -12.19 3.16 16.53
C GLN A 157 -13.44 3.23 15.63
N ALA A 158 -14.18 2.14 15.52
CA ALA A 158 -15.36 2.07 14.66
C ALA A 158 -16.46 3.04 15.14
N VAL A 159 -16.78 3.05 16.43
CA VAL A 159 -17.83 3.93 17.00
C VAL A 159 -17.42 5.41 16.93
N HIS A 160 -16.13 5.72 16.99
CA HIS A 160 -15.61 7.09 16.85
C HIS A 160 -15.34 7.50 15.38
N GLN A 161 -15.79 6.72 14.39
CA GLN A 161 -15.57 7.00 12.96
C GLN A 161 -14.08 7.14 12.58
N ALA A 162 -13.25 6.24 13.14
CA ALA A 162 -11.82 6.12 12.86
C ALA A 162 -11.47 4.70 12.36
N ALA A 163 -12.29 4.16 11.43
CA ALA A 163 -12.23 2.76 10.97
C ALA A 163 -12.08 2.59 9.45
N ILE A 164 -11.99 3.67 8.68
CA ILE A 164 -11.69 3.61 7.24
C ILE A 164 -10.49 4.51 6.91
N PRO A 165 -9.76 4.25 5.81
CA PRO A 165 -8.51 4.95 5.51
C PRO A 165 -8.65 6.49 5.49
N THR A 166 -9.70 7.02 4.88
CA THR A 166 -9.95 8.47 4.82
C THR A 166 -10.26 9.13 6.17
N GLN A 167 -10.52 8.34 7.20
CA GLN A 167 -10.77 8.82 8.58
C GLN A 167 -9.50 8.75 9.44
N VAL A 168 -8.65 7.73 9.19
CA VAL A 168 -7.49 7.43 10.04
C VAL A 168 -6.22 8.15 9.58
N TYR A 169 -5.92 8.14 8.27
CA TYR A 169 -4.68 8.74 7.77
C TYR A 169 -4.53 10.25 8.03
N PRO A 170 -5.61 11.05 8.08
CA PRO A 170 -5.52 12.45 8.51
C PRO A 170 -5.05 12.63 9.95
N LEU A 171 -5.28 11.65 10.84
CA LEU A 171 -4.76 11.69 12.21
C LEU A 171 -3.23 11.56 12.22
N PHE A 172 -2.66 10.67 11.40
CA PHE A 172 -1.20 10.60 11.20
C PHE A 172 -0.65 11.88 10.59
N GLU A 173 -1.37 12.48 9.62
CA GLU A 173 -0.95 13.74 9.00
C GLU A 173 -0.88 14.87 10.03
N SER A 174 -1.90 14.98 10.89
CA SER A 174 -1.94 15.94 11.98
C SER A 174 -0.78 15.73 12.96
N ALA A 175 -0.48 14.46 13.32
CA ALA A 175 0.65 14.13 14.21
C ALA A 175 2.00 14.48 13.58
N LEU A 176 2.22 14.15 12.31
CA LEU A 176 3.47 14.46 11.58
C LEU A 176 3.67 15.97 11.47
N ARG A 177 2.60 16.73 11.19
CA ARG A 177 2.63 18.19 11.15
C ARG A 177 3.03 18.78 12.51
N ALA A 178 2.35 18.36 13.57
CA ALA A 178 2.63 18.84 14.92
C ALA A 178 4.05 18.50 15.38
N ALA A 179 4.51 17.27 15.13
CA ALA A 179 5.88 16.84 15.45
C ALA A 179 6.95 17.63 14.67
N ALA A 180 6.62 18.12 13.48
CA ALA A 180 7.51 18.96 12.68
C ALA A 180 7.42 20.45 13.03
N GLY A 181 6.52 20.87 13.96
CA GLY A 181 6.31 22.26 14.34
C GLY A 181 5.81 23.17 13.23
N ARG A 182 5.11 22.62 12.23
CA ARG A 182 4.62 23.38 11.08
C ARG A 182 3.22 23.93 11.34
N ASP A 183 2.96 25.14 10.85
CA ASP A 183 1.60 25.67 10.80
C ASP A 183 0.73 24.90 9.79
N LEU A 184 -0.58 25.11 9.85
CA LEU A 184 -1.54 24.36 9.06
C LEU A 184 -1.39 24.60 7.55
N GLU A 185 -1.20 25.86 7.13
CA GLU A 185 -1.16 26.22 5.71
C GLU A 185 0.18 25.86 5.06
N ASP A 186 1.30 26.12 5.78
CA ASP A 186 2.62 25.72 5.29
C ASP A 186 2.72 24.19 5.13
N HIS A 187 2.15 23.46 6.08
CA HIS A 187 2.11 21.99 5.96
C HIS A 187 1.29 21.53 4.75
N ARG A 188 0.12 22.10 4.50
CA ARG A 188 -0.71 21.78 3.31
C ARG A 188 0.01 22.09 2.01
N ARG A 189 0.76 23.20 1.97
CA ARG A 189 1.60 23.56 0.82
C ARG A 189 2.67 22.50 0.57
N ILE A 190 3.45 22.14 1.59
CA ILE A 190 4.52 21.13 1.51
C ILE A 190 3.97 19.77 1.06
N VAL A 191 2.85 19.33 1.65
CA VAL A 191 2.21 18.06 1.29
C VAL A 191 1.73 18.04 -0.16
N SER A 192 1.16 19.13 -0.64
CA SER A 192 0.70 19.24 -2.02
C SER A 192 1.87 19.30 -3.02
N GLU A 193 2.99 19.91 -2.66
CA GLU A 193 4.22 19.91 -3.46
C GLU A 193 4.80 18.50 -3.57
N LEU A 194 4.86 17.76 -2.46
CA LEU A 194 5.24 16.33 -2.47
C LEU A 194 4.31 15.55 -3.41
N TRP A 195 2.99 15.77 -3.33
CA TRP A 195 2.02 15.03 -4.14
C TRP A 195 2.08 15.39 -5.62
N ALA A 196 2.44 16.64 -5.97
CA ALA A 196 2.68 17.04 -7.35
C ALA A 196 3.89 16.30 -7.97
N ARG A 197 4.91 15.94 -7.17
CA ARG A 197 6.02 15.08 -7.65
C ARG A 197 5.51 13.68 -8.05
N PHE A 198 4.57 13.12 -7.32
CA PHE A 198 3.92 11.84 -7.65
C PHE A 198 3.06 11.98 -8.91
N ALA A 199 2.23 13.02 -8.98
CA ALA A 199 1.38 13.30 -10.15
C ALA A 199 2.19 13.43 -11.45
N ALA A 200 3.40 13.97 -11.38
CA ALA A 200 4.27 14.15 -12.55
C ALA A 200 4.78 12.84 -13.17
N VAL A 201 4.79 11.73 -12.42
CA VAL A 201 5.25 10.41 -12.90
C VAL A 201 4.15 9.67 -13.65
N ALA A 202 2.89 9.78 -13.24
CA ALA A 202 1.77 9.01 -13.77
C ALA A 202 1.57 9.11 -15.31
N PRO A 203 1.78 10.26 -15.99
CA PRO A 203 1.65 10.35 -17.45
C PRO A 203 2.62 9.45 -18.23
N GLY A 204 3.74 9.06 -17.64
CA GLY A 204 4.72 8.14 -18.23
C GLY A 204 4.35 6.66 -18.11
N ARG A 205 3.24 6.33 -17.43
CA ARG A 205 2.82 4.93 -17.17
C ARG A 205 1.56 4.60 -17.97
N PRO A 206 1.62 3.66 -18.94
CA PRO A 206 0.47 3.29 -19.78
C PRO A 206 -0.72 2.73 -18.98
N ALA A 207 -0.46 2.10 -17.83
CA ALA A 207 -1.50 1.55 -16.96
C ALA A 207 -2.01 2.54 -15.90
N ALA A 208 -1.56 3.82 -15.92
CA ALA A 208 -2.06 4.82 -14.98
C ALA A 208 -3.52 5.15 -15.25
N TRP A 209 -4.31 5.18 -14.16
CA TRP A 209 -5.74 5.46 -14.24
C TRP A 209 -6.06 6.93 -14.53
N SER A 210 -5.27 7.84 -13.99
CA SER A 210 -5.43 9.29 -14.18
C SER A 210 -4.10 9.90 -14.62
N PRO A 211 -3.71 9.76 -15.90
CA PRO A 211 -2.39 10.16 -16.40
C PRO A 211 -2.29 11.67 -16.62
N LYS A 212 -2.61 12.47 -15.60
CA LYS A 212 -2.49 13.93 -15.59
C LYS A 212 -1.46 14.35 -14.55
N ALA A 213 -0.53 15.20 -14.97
CA ALA A 213 0.34 15.93 -14.06
C ALA A 213 -0.45 17.07 -13.41
N TRP A 214 -0.82 16.92 -12.16
CA TRP A 214 -1.50 17.92 -11.36
C TRP A 214 -0.49 18.84 -10.67
N SER A 215 -0.75 20.14 -10.65
CA SER A 215 0.03 21.10 -9.87
C SER A 215 -0.29 20.99 -8.37
N ALA A 216 0.64 21.43 -7.52
CA ALA A 216 0.41 21.49 -6.07
C ALA A 216 -0.82 22.33 -5.70
N GLU A 217 -1.06 23.44 -6.43
CA GLU A 217 -2.23 24.29 -6.23
C GLU A 217 -3.54 23.55 -6.54
N GLU A 218 -3.63 22.87 -7.69
CA GLU A 218 -4.82 22.08 -8.06
C GLU A 218 -5.08 20.96 -7.03
N ILE A 219 -4.02 20.34 -6.50
CA ILE A 219 -4.12 19.24 -5.51
C ILE A 219 -4.68 19.75 -4.18
N ARG A 220 -4.17 20.88 -3.65
CA ARG A 220 -4.60 21.38 -2.33
C ARG A 220 -5.89 22.16 -2.34
N THR A 221 -6.31 22.69 -3.51
CA THR A 221 -7.47 23.55 -3.61
C THR A 221 -8.75 22.76 -3.87
N PRO A 222 -9.74 22.81 -2.96
CA PRO A 222 -11.03 22.18 -3.21
C PRO A 222 -11.76 22.84 -4.39
N GLY A 223 -12.40 21.99 -5.22
CA GLY A 223 -13.13 22.46 -6.38
C GLY A 223 -13.91 21.33 -7.06
N PRO A 224 -14.51 21.60 -8.24
CA PRO A 224 -15.21 20.59 -9.02
C PRO A 224 -14.29 19.38 -9.29
N GLY A 225 -14.71 18.19 -8.85
CA GLY A 225 -13.91 16.96 -8.99
C GLY A 225 -12.83 16.74 -7.92
N ASN A 226 -12.46 17.77 -7.14
CA ASN A 226 -11.47 17.71 -6.05
C ASN A 226 -12.03 18.24 -4.73
N ARG A 227 -13.14 17.68 -4.23
CA ARG A 227 -13.74 18.08 -2.95
C ARG A 227 -12.82 17.78 -1.76
N MET A 228 -13.05 18.44 -0.64
CA MET A 228 -12.50 17.97 0.65
C MET A 228 -13.07 16.58 0.96
N VAL A 229 -12.24 15.73 1.56
CA VAL A 229 -12.64 14.41 2.05
C VAL A 229 -12.57 14.40 3.58
N THR A 230 -11.38 14.63 4.11
CA THR A 230 -11.12 14.81 5.53
C THR A 230 -9.91 15.72 5.66
N TYR A 231 -10.06 16.89 6.31
CA TYR A 231 -8.97 17.86 6.44
C TYR A 231 -7.71 17.17 7.01
N PRO A 232 -6.50 17.39 6.43
CA PRO A 232 -6.22 18.36 5.36
C PRO A 232 -6.39 17.83 3.92
N TYR A 233 -6.93 16.63 3.71
CA TYR A 233 -6.94 15.93 2.42
C TYR A 233 -8.11 16.31 1.53
N THR A 234 -7.78 16.74 0.32
CA THR A 234 -8.69 16.74 -0.83
C THR A 234 -8.77 15.34 -1.46
N LYS A 235 -9.71 15.14 -2.38
CA LYS A 235 -9.86 13.86 -3.11
C LYS A 235 -8.59 13.45 -3.86
N LEU A 236 -7.84 14.40 -4.44
CA LEU A 236 -6.58 14.13 -5.15
C LEU A 236 -5.44 13.70 -4.23
N MET A 237 -5.57 13.87 -2.91
CA MET A 237 -4.61 13.39 -1.92
C MET A 237 -4.95 11.98 -1.40
N CYS A 238 -6.09 11.41 -1.80
CA CYS A 238 -6.54 10.09 -1.38
C CYS A 238 -6.29 9.04 -2.47
N ALA A 239 -6.01 7.81 -2.09
CA ALA A 239 -5.94 6.69 -3.02
C ALA A 239 -7.23 6.57 -3.84
N ASN A 240 -7.10 6.40 -5.16
CA ASN A 240 -8.23 6.18 -6.05
C ASN A 240 -8.50 4.68 -6.20
N ILE A 241 -9.46 4.18 -5.43
CA ILE A 241 -9.86 2.77 -5.48
C ILE A 241 -10.88 2.46 -6.60
N PHE A 242 -11.40 3.50 -7.27
CA PHE A 242 -12.40 3.35 -8.33
C PHE A 242 -11.72 3.15 -9.68
N THR A 243 -11.00 2.04 -9.82
CA THR A 243 -10.24 1.68 -11.00
C THR A 243 -10.59 0.28 -11.47
N ASP A 244 -10.30 0.00 -12.75
CA ASP A 244 -10.25 -1.33 -13.32
C ASP A 244 -8.80 -1.56 -13.76
N GLN A 245 -8.03 -2.22 -12.92
CA GLN A 245 -6.60 -2.44 -13.13
C GLN A 245 -6.20 -3.84 -12.67
N ALA A 246 -5.27 -4.45 -13.39
CA ALA A 246 -4.63 -5.69 -12.97
C ALA A 246 -3.13 -5.64 -13.27
N ALA A 247 -2.35 -6.33 -12.43
CA ALA A 247 -0.93 -6.55 -12.64
C ALA A 247 -0.52 -7.97 -12.28
N ALA A 248 0.53 -8.41 -12.94
CA ALA A 248 1.16 -9.69 -12.68
C ALA A 248 2.68 -9.58 -12.78
N VAL A 249 3.39 -10.39 -12.00
CA VAL A 249 4.84 -10.54 -12.08
C VAL A 249 5.22 -12.02 -12.08
N LEU A 250 6.21 -12.39 -12.91
CA LEU A 250 6.81 -13.71 -12.96
C LEU A 250 8.11 -13.72 -12.16
N LEU A 251 8.08 -14.39 -11.02
CA LEU A 251 9.23 -14.62 -10.14
C LEU A 251 9.81 -16.00 -10.43
N CYS A 252 11.13 -16.12 -10.62
CA CYS A 252 11.74 -17.39 -11.00
C CYS A 252 13.17 -17.54 -10.48
N SER A 253 13.67 -18.80 -10.53
CA SER A 253 15.10 -19.07 -10.46
C SER A 253 15.79 -18.71 -11.78
N PRO A 254 17.07 -18.26 -11.79
CA PRO A 254 17.82 -18.01 -13.01
C PRO A 254 17.95 -19.24 -13.88
N GLU A 255 18.01 -20.44 -13.28
CA GLU A 255 18.06 -21.71 -13.96
C GLU A 255 16.79 -21.99 -14.76
N ALA A 256 15.61 -21.74 -14.14
CA ALA A 256 14.32 -21.93 -14.81
C ALA A 256 14.14 -20.88 -15.92
N ALA A 257 14.56 -19.65 -15.71
CA ALA A 257 14.53 -18.60 -16.72
C ALA A 257 15.36 -19.00 -17.95
N ARG A 258 16.61 -19.42 -17.74
CA ARG A 258 17.50 -19.90 -18.81
C ARG A 258 16.91 -21.11 -19.55
N ALA A 259 16.37 -22.08 -18.81
CA ALA A 259 15.74 -23.28 -19.39
C ALA A 259 14.45 -22.95 -20.17
N ALA A 260 13.83 -21.80 -19.89
CA ALA A 260 12.66 -21.28 -20.61
C ALA A 260 13.04 -20.40 -21.83
N GLY A 261 14.32 -20.11 -22.04
CA GLY A 261 14.81 -19.25 -23.11
C GLY A 261 14.69 -17.76 -22.80
N VAL A 262 14.58 -17.39 -21.52
CA VAL A 262 14.60 -15.98 -21.07
C VAL A 262 16.04 -15.46 -21.10
N SER A 263 16.23 -14.29 -21.68
CA SER A 263 17.54 -13.62 -21.72
C SER A 263 17.93 -13.08 -20.32
N GLU A 264 19.22 -13.16 -19.96
CA GLU A 264 19.70 -12.79 -18.63
C GLU A 264 19.50 -11.30 -18.31
N ASP A 265 19.55 -10.43 -19.32
CA ASP A 265 19.31 -8.99 -19.21
C ASP A 265 17.85 -8.65 -18.86
N ARG A 266 16.95 -9.63 -18.93
CA ARG A 266 15.55 -9.48 -18.48
C ARG A 266 15.39 -9.67 -16.97
N LEU A 267 16.36 -10.29 -16.30
CA LEU A 267 16.26 -10.64 -14.89
C LEU A 267 16.51 -9.43 -14.00
N VAL A 268 15.58 -9.19 -13.07
CA VAL A 268 15.75 -8.21 -11.98
C VAL A 268 15.67 -8.98 -10.67
N TYR A 269 16.82 -9.09 -10.00
CA TYR A 269 16.97 -9.89 -8.81
C TYR A 269 16.38 -9.20 -7.58
N LEU A 270 15.72 -9.98 -6.74
CA LEU A 270 15.35 -9.59 -5.39
C LEU A 270 16.57 -9.80 -4.47
N HIS A 271 17.05 -8.75 -3.82
CA HIS A 271 18.25 -8.80 -2.99
C HIS A 271 17.94 -9.22 -1.56
N ALA A 272 16.94 -8.57 -0.97
CA ALA A 272 16.45 -8.88 0.36
C ALA A 272 14.99 -8.47 0.47
N GLY A 273 14.29 -9.06 1.43
CA GLY A 273 12.93 -8.66 1.77
C GLY A 273 12.64 -8.90 3.24
N ALA A 274 11.85 -8.01 3.83
CA ALA A 274 11.36 -8.12 5.19
C ALA A 274 9.87 -7.82 5.28
N ASP A 275 9.23 -8.41 6.28
CA ASP A 275 7.83 -8.24 6.61
C ASP A 275 7.69 -7.95 8.10
N GLY A 276 6.70 -7.14 8.50
CA GLY A 276 6.50 -6.79 9.91
C GLY A 276 5.24 -5.99 10.13
N ALA A 277 5.03 -5.57 11.37
CA ALA A 277 3.84 -4.81 11.74
C ALA A 277 4.09 -3.87 12.92
N ASP A 278 3.39 -2.76 12.91
CA ASP A 278 3.20 -1.90 14.08
C ASP A 278 2.18 -2.49 15.07
N ARG A 279 1.96 -1.79 16.21
CA ARG A 279 0.83 -2.07 17.09
C ARG A 279 -0.45 -2.01 16.27
N GLN A 280 -1.34 -2.98 16.51
CA GLN A 280 -2.49 -3.25 15.65
C GLN A 280 -3.42 -2.05 15.55
N PHE A 281 -3.78 -1.46 16.68
CA PHE A 281 -4.74 -0.37 16.72
C PHE A 281 -4.06 0.99 16.92
N VAL A 282 -4.62 2.03 16.31
CA VAL A 282 -4.13 3.41 16.43
C VAL A 282 -4.08 3.86 17.89
N THR A 283 -5.07 3.43 18.69
CA THR A 283 -5.15 3.75 20.13
C THR A 283 -4.03 3.15 20.96
N GLU A 284 -3.36 2.11 20.48
CA GLU A 284 -2.28 1.42 21.21
C GLU A 284 -0.87 1.96 20.88
N ARG A 285 -0.71 2.76 19.83
CA ARG A 285 0.59 3.26 19.38
C ARG A 285 1.12 4.30 20.35
N TRP A 286 2.42 4.24 20.61
CA TRP A 286 3.07 5.25 21.46
C TRP A 286 2.94 6.66 20.88
N SER A 287 3.27 6.81 19.60
CA SER A 287 3.15 8.05 18.84
C SER A 287 2.44 7.78 17.50
N LEU A 288 1.64 8.73 17.03
CA LEU A 288 1.05 8.70 15.68
C LEU A 288 1.96 9.37 14.63
N ALA A 289 3.09 9.95 15.05
CA ALA A 289 4.12 10.50 14.16
C ALA A 289 5.29 9.54 13.94
N GLU A 290 5.16 8.27 14.33
CA GLU A 290 6.19 7.23 14.20
C GLU A 290 5.59 5.89 13.78
N SER A 291 6.37 5.10 13.06
CA SER A 291 6.06 3.73 12.66
C SER A 291 7.26 2.81 12.91
N PRO A 292 7.42 2.32 14.17
CA PRO A 292 8.51 1.40 14.51
C PRO A 292 8.54 0.15 13.66
N GLY A 293 7.36 -0.35 13.25
CA GLY A 293 7.24 -1.51 12.36
C GLY A 293 7.81 -1.25 10.97
N LEU A 294 7.52 -0.07 10.39
CA LEU A 294 8.07 0.32 9.10
C LEU A 294 9.60 0.54 9.18
N ARG A 295 10.08 1.17 10.26
CA ARG A 295 11.51 1.37 10.53
C ARG A 295 12.24 0.02 10.59
N ALA A 296 11.72 -0.93 11.37
CA ALA A 296 12.29 -2.26 11.49
C ALA A 296 12.31 -2.97 10.13
N VAL A 297 11.19 -2.99 9.40
CA VAL A 297 11.09 -3.66 8.09
C VAL A 297 12.09 -3.06 7.09
N THR A 298 12.15 -1.76 6.94
CA THR A 298 13.05 -1.12 5.97
C THR A 298 14.51 -1.23 6.39
N GLY A 299 14.81 -1.04 7.68
CA GLY A 299 16.16 -1.16 8.23
C GLY A 299 16.72 -2.57 8.09
N HIS A 300 15.95 -3.59 8.47
CA HIS A 300 16.38 -4.99 8.31
C HIS A 300 16.51 -5.39 6.85
N THR A 301 15.65 -4.89 5.95
CA THR A 301 15.78 -5.16 4.51
C THR A 301 17.10 -4.61 3.96
N LEU A 302 17.46 -3.38 4.32
CA LEU A 302 18.75 -2.76 3.93
C LEU A 302 19.93 -3.53 4.53
N ALA A 303 19.90 -3.82 5.82
CA ALA A 303 20.96 -4.54 6.52
C ALA A 303 21.17 -5.95 5.96
N ALA A 304 20.11 -6.69 5.66
CA ALA A 304 20.17 -8.03 5.06
C ALA A 304 20.80 -8.01 3.67
N ALA A 305 20.56 -6.96 2.88
CA ALA A 305 21.22 -6.75 1.60
C ALA A 305 22.66 -6.25 1.73
N GLY A 306 23.09 -5.84 2.93
CA GLY A 306 24.40 -5.21 3.17
C GLY A 306 24.51 -3.79 2.61
N LEU A 307 23.38 -3.06 2.57
CA LEU A 307 23.23 -1.74 1.96
C LEU A 307 22.82 -0.69 2.99
N GLY A 308 23.13 0.57 2.67
CA GLY A 308 22.54 1.74 3.32
C GLY A 308 21.45 2.37 2.46
N VAL A 309 20.67 3.27 3.04
CA VAL A 309 19.63 3.99 2.31
C VAL A 309 20.19 4.83 1.14
N ASP A 310 21.42 5.29 1.25
CA ASP A 310 22.09 6.08 0.22
C ASP A 310 22.48 5.26 -1.02
N ASP A 311 22.53 3.93 -0.91
CA ASP A 311 22.77 3.03 -2.04
C ASP A 311 21.52 2.88 -2.93
N ILE A 312 20.33 3.25 -2.42
CA ILE A 312 19.07 3.14 -3.14
C ILE A 312 18.88 4.33 -4.07
N ALA A 313 18.87 4.07 -5.37
CA ALA A 313 18.74 5.10 -6.40
C ALA A 313 17.29 5.61 -6.56
N ARG A 314 16.30 4.77 -6.26
CA ARG A 314 14.87 5.09 -6.40
C ARG A 314 14.01 4.25 -5.49
N PHE A 315 12.83 4.77 -5.20
CA PHE A 315 11.84 4.12 -4.36
C PHE A 315 10.50 4.01 -5.10
N ASP A 316 9.66 3.05 -4.70
CA ASP A 316 8.20 3.16 -4.78
C ASP A 316 7.66 3.04 -3.36
N LEU A 317 7.50 4.18 -2.69
CA LEU A 317 6.95 4.27 -1.35
C LEU A 317 5.43 4.14 -1.44
N TYR A 318 4.85 3.26 -0.63
CA TYR A 318 3.40 3.06 -0.63
C TYR A 318 2.66 4.35 -0.30
N SER A 319 1.85 4.82 -1.24
CA SER A 319 1.35 6.19 -1.29
C SER A 319 -0.18 6.28 -1.28
N CYS A 320 -0.83 5.51 -0.38
CA CYS A 320 -2.28 5.61 -0.22
C CYS A 320 -2.74 7.00 0.24
N PHE A 321 -1.93 7.68 1.05
CA PHE A 321 -2.10 9.05 1.53
C PHE A 321 -0.73 9.71 1.72
N PRO A 322 -0.65 11.05 1.72
CA PRO A 322 0.62 11.77 1.94
C PRO A 322 1.33 11.40 3.24
N SER A 323 0.58 11.19 4.33
CA SER A 323 1.18 10.80 5.61
C SER A 323 1.87 9.43 5.55
N ALA A 324 1.43 8.51 4.70
CA ALA A 324 2.13 7.21 4.53
C ALA A 324 3.52 7.40 3.91
N VAL A 325 3.64 8.27 2.91
CA VAL A 325 4.92 8.60 2.26
C VAL A 325 5.83 9.37 3.22
N GLN A 326 5.30 10.38 3.92
CA GLN A 326 6.07 11.14 4.90
C GLN A 326 6.59 10.26 6.03
N MET A 327 5.77 9.31 6.50
CA MET A 327 6.18 8.32 7.49
C MET A 327 7.32 7.46 6.95
N ALA A 328 7.19 6.95 5.72
CA ALA A 328 8.24 6.14 5.10
C ALA A 328 9.54 6.93 4.91
N MET A 329 9.46 8.19 4.47
CA MET A 329 10.62 9.07 4.38
C MET A 329 11.32 9.25 5.73
N LYS A 330 10.54 9.50 6.78
CA LYS A 330 11.05 9.67 8.15
C LYS A 330 11.73 8.41 8.66
N GLU A 331 11.08 7.25 8.55
CA GLU A 331 11.60 5.98 9.09
C GLU A 331 12.79 5.43 8.29
N LEU A 332 12.93 5.80 7.01
CA LEU A 332 14.10 5.54 6.19
C LEU A 332 15.23 6.54 6.41
N GLY A 333 15.01 7.63 7.14
CA GLY A 333 16.00 8.70 7.30
C GLY A 333 16.20 9.56 6.04
N LEU A 334 15.23 9.57 5.12
CA LEU A 334 15.27 10.47 3.96
C LEU A 334 15.03 11.91 4.38
N ALA A 335 15.53 12.86 3.59
CA ALA A 335 15.17 14.25 3.79
C ALA A 335 13.65 14.43 3.70
N GLY A 336 13.10 15.28 4.58
CA GLY A 336 11.66 15.43 4.73
C GLY A 336 10.96 15.98 3.46
N PRO A 337 9.62 16.00 3.44
CA PRO A 337 8.83 16.37 2.26
C PRO A 337 9.06 17.82 1.79
N ALA A 338 9.63 18.69 2.63
CA ALA A 338 9.97 20.06 2.29
C ALA A 338 11.15 20.20 1.31
N GLY A 339 11.75 19.09 0.89
CA GLY A 339 12.87 19.05 -0.06
C GLY A 339 14.15 18.48 0.55
N GLY A 340 15.15 18.25 -0.32
CA GLY A 340 16.47 17.75 0.07
C GLY A 340 16.78 16.31 -0.36
N ASP A 341 15.77 15.55 -0.80
CA ASP A 341 15.99 14.26 -1.47
C ASP A 341 15.36 14.31 -2.87
N ASP A 342 16.22 14.37 -3.89
CA ASP A 342 15.80 14.47 -5.29
C ASP A 342 15.53 13.10 -5.94
N ARG A 343 15.80 12.00 -5.22
CA ARG A 343 15.53 10.65 -5.73
C ARG A 343 14.05 10.44 -6.00
N PRO A 344 13.70 9.63 -7.02
CA PRO A 344 12.31 9.24 -7.25
C PRO A 344 11.74 8.49 -6.03
N LEU A 345 10.66 9.01 -5.45
CA LEU A 345 9.92 8.38 -4.35
C LEU A 345 8.80 7.46 -4.85
N THR A 346 8.53 7.51 -6.15
CA THR A 346 7.60 6.61 -6.85
C THR A 346 8.09 6.34 -8.27
N VAL A 347 7.84 5.15 -8.79
CA VAL A 347 8.06 4.77 -10.19
C VAL A 347 6.75 4.55 -10.94
N THR A 348 5.61 4.64 -10.23
CA THR A 348 4.26 4.48 -10.80
C THR A 348 3.52 5.82 -10.93
N GLY A 349 3.67 6.71 -9.96
CA GLY A 349 2.87 7.91 -9.79
C GLY A 349 1.93 7.86 -8.58
N GLY A 350 1.95 6.76 -7.82
CA GLY A 350 1.22 6.60 -6.56
C GLY A 350 -0.27 6.30 -6.69
N LEU A 351 -0.86 5.82 -5.61
CA LEU A 351 -2.24 5.33 -5.58
C LEU A 351 -3.30 6.38 -5.92
N SER A 352 -2.98 7.67 -5.82
CA SER A 352 -3.92 8.75 -6.18
C SER A 352 -4.01 8.94 -7.69
N PHE A 353 -2.91 8.86 -8.41
CA PHE A 353 -2.81 9.21 -9.83
C PHE A 353 -2.63 7.98 -10.73
N PHE A 354 -1.73 7.09 -10.36
CA PHE A 354 -1.63 5.80 -11.04
C PHE A 354 -2.91 4.97 -10.85
N GLY A 355 -3.46 4.99 -9.65
CA GLY A 355 -4.62 4.21 -9.23
C GLY A 355 -4.27 3.26 -8.09
N GLY A 356 -5.27 2.95 -7.26
CA GLY A 356 -5.15 2.10 -6.08
C GLY A 356 -6.03 0.86 -6.20
N PRO A 357 -5.70 -0.13 -7.07
CA PRO A 357 -6.52 -1.31 -7.30
C PRO A 357 -6.51 -2.23 -6.06
N GLY A 358 -7.32 -1.89 -5.06
CA GLY A 358 -7.49 -2.69 -3.85
C GLY A 358 -6.17 -3.01 -3.14
N ASN A 359 -5.92 -4.30 -2.95
CA ASN A 359 -4.67 -4.78 -2.34
C ASN A 359 -3.52 -4.93 -3.35
N ASN A 360 -3.77 -4.76 -4.66
CA ASN A 360 -2.84 -5.17 -5.72
C ASN A 360 -1.87 -4.08 -6.19
N TYR A 361 -1.89 -2.87 -5.61
CA TYR A 361 -1.03 -1.77 -6.08
C TYR A 361 0.46 -2.14 -6.09
N VAL A 362 0.96 -2.86 -5.10
CA VAL A 362 2.40 -3.20 -5.02
C VAL A 362 2.85 -4.16 -6.12
N THR A 363 1.95 -4.97 -6.71
CA THR A 363 2.30 -5.74 -7.91
C THR A 363 2.63 -4.82 -9.09
N HIS A 364 1.88 -3.71 -9.25
CA HIS A 364 2.19 -2.64 -10.20
C HIS A 364 3.52 -1.94 -9.87
N SER A 365 3.75 -1.64 -8.57
CA SER A 365 5.01 -1.05 -8.11
C SER A 365 6.21 -1.90 -8.51
N VAL A 366 6.12 -3.22 -8.34
CA VAL A 366 7.20 -4.15 -8.69
C VAL A 366 7.38 -4.24 -10.21
N ALA A 367 6.30 -4.33 -10.99
CA ALA A 367 6.39 -4.31 -12.45
C ALA A 367 7.06 -3.02 -12.95
N ALA A 368 6.67 -1.86 -12.42
CA ALA A 368 7.29 -0.58 -12.73
C ALA A 368 8.75 -0.48 -12.26
N MET A 369 9.09 -1.06 -11.10
CA MET A 369 10.46 -1.09 -10.58
C MET A 369 11.36 -1.97 -11.45
N VAL A 370 10.84 -3.08 -11.97
CA VAL A 370 11.55 -3.94 -12.94
C VAL A 370 11.92 -3.16 -14.19
N ASP A 371 10.98 -2.40 -14.77
CA ASP A 371 11.24 -1.52 -15.91
C ASP A 371 12.33 -0.48 -15.56
N ALA A 372 12.22 0.16 -14.40
CA ALA A 372 13.15 1.19 -13.96
C ALA A 372 14.58 0.65 -13.73
N CYS A 373 14.71 -0.56 -13.16
CA CYS A 373 15.99 -1.22 -12.98
C CYS A 373 16.62 -1.65 -14.31
N ARG A 374 15.80 -2.11 -15.28
CA ARG A 374 16.28 -2.44 -16.63
C ARG A 374 16.72 -1.21 -17.42
N ALA A 375 16.03 -0.08 -17.23
CA ALA A 375 16.41 1.18 -17.88
C ALA A 375 17.72 1.78 -17.33
N ASP A 376 18.11 1.42 -16.11
CA ASP A 376 19.35 1.86 -15.45
C ASP A 376 20.04 0.66 -14.78
N PRO A 377 20.71 -0.19 -15.60
CA PRO A 377 21.26 -1.47 -15.15
C PRO A 377 22.28 -1.32 -14.02
N GLY A 378 22.09 -2.12 -12.99
CA GLY A 378 22.93 -2.15 -11.79
C GLY A 378 22.55 -1.16 -10.70
N SER A 379 21.59 -0.25 -10.96
CA SER A 379 20.99 0.57 -9.91
C SER A 379 20.12 -0.27 -8.97
N LEU A 380 19.97 0.21 -7.73
CA LEU A 380 19.14 -0.41 -6.71
C LEU A 380 17.84 0.37 -6.54
N GLY A 381 16.72 -0.34 -6.48
CA GLY A 381 15.41 0.23 -6.19
C GLY A 381 14.76 -0.46 -4.99
N MET A 382 14.02 0.28 -4.18
CA MET A 382 13.27 -0.27 -3.04
C MET A 382 11.77 -0.06 -3.24
N VAL A 383 11.00 -1.12 -3.02
CA VAL A 383 9.53 -1.08 -2.98
C VAL A 383 9.07 -1.31 -1.55
N THR A 384 8.10 -0.50 -1.08
CA THR A 384 7.43 -0.70 0.20
C THR A 384 5.95 -0.99 0.00
N GLY A 385 5.37 -1.80 0.88
CA GLY A 385 3.95 -2.08 0.92
C GLY A 385 3.36 -1.82 2.29
N VAL A 386 2.12 -1.30 2.34
CA VAL A 386 1.42 -1.02 3.60
C VAL A 386 0.03 -1.66 3.58
N GLY A 387 -0.32 -2.33 4.67
CA GLY A 387 -1.66 -2.85 4.93
C GLY A 387 -2.34 -2.12 6.07
N TYR A 388 -3.64 -1.88 5.92
CA TYR A 388 -4.47 -1.09 6.84
C TYR A 388 -3.93 0.33 7.08
N TYR A 389 -3.72 0.74 8.33
CA TYR A 389 -3.41 2.12 8.73
C TYR A 389 -1.96 2.21 9.22
N LEU A 390 -1.00 2.07 8.30
CA LEU A 390 0.42 1.92 8.65
C LEU A 390 0.60 0.80 9.68
N THR A 391 -0.09 -0.33 9.49
CA THR A 391 -0.12 -1.43 10.47
C THR A 391 0.76 -2.58 10.02
N LYS A 392 0.61 -3.01 8.76
CA LYS A 392 1.39 -4.11 8.17
C LYS A 392 2.35 -3.54 7.15
N HIS A 393 3.57 -4.01 7.16
CA HIS A 393 4.62 -3.51 6.28
C HIS A 393 5.34 -4.66 5.60
N SER A 394 5.71 -4.44 4.34
CA SER A 394 6.63 -5.30 3.60
C SER A 394 7.57 -4.42 2.77
N ALA A 395 8.82 -4.83 2.61
CA ALA A 395 9.78 -4.16 1.76
C ALA A 395 10.61 -5.16 0.96
N GLY A 396 11.10 -4.73 -0.22
CA GLY A 396 12.01 -5.51 -1.05
C GLY A 396 12.96 -4.60 -1.84
N ILE A 397 14.18 -5.07 -2.08
CA ILE A 397 15.22 -4.36 -2.85
C ILE A 397 15.47 -5.12 -4.15
N TYR A 398 15.53 -4.40 -5.24
CA TYR A 398 15.61 -4.91 -6.61
C TYR A 398 16.78 -4.32 -7.38
N SER A 399 17.46 -5.16 -8.20
CA SER A 399 18.50 -4.72 -9.14
C SER A 399 18.66 -5.72 -10.28
N THR A 400 19.18 -5.27 -11.44
CA THR A 400 19.63 -6.18 -12.50
C THR A 400 20.91 -6.93 -12.15
N ARG A 401 21.64 -6.50 -11.12
CA ARG A 401 22.80 -7.23 -10.58
C ARG A 401 22.32 -8.25 -9.55
N PRO A 402 22.82 -9.50 -9.60
CA PRO A 402 22.50 -10.47 -8.55
C PRO A 402 23.09 -10.02 -7.20
N PRO A 403 22.44 -10.35 -6.07
CA PRO A 403 22.96 -10.02 -4.74
C PRO A 403 24.25 -10.79 -4.44
N GLU A 404 25.26 -10.10 -3.93
CA GLU A 404 26.58 -10.69 -3.62
C GLU A 404 26.49 -11.78 -2.55
N ARG A 405 25.60 -11.60 -1.57
CA ARG A 405 25.41 -12.52 -0.43
C ARG A 405 24.29 -13.54 -0.65
N GLY A 406 23.66 -13.54 -1.84
CA GLY A 406 22.41 -14.25 -2.10
C GLY A 406 21.19 -13.50 -1.53
N PHE A 407 20.01 -13.93 -1.96
CA PHE A 407 18.74 -13.39 -1.43
C PHE A 407 18.57 -13.76 0.05
N VAL A 408 18.15 -12.77 0.84
CA VAL A 408 17.81 -12.94 2.26
C VAL A 408 16.38 -12.49 2.51
N ARG A 409 15.54 -13.40 2.98
CA ARG A 409 14.29 -13.05 3.66
C ARG A 409 14.57 -12.92 5.15
N VAL A 410 14.36 -11.74 5.69
CA VAL A 410 14.48 -11.48 7.13
C VAL A 410 13.42 -12.27 7.89
N ASP A 411 13.76 -12.84 9.02
CA ASP A 411 12.77 -13.47 9.89
C ASP A 411 11.79 -12.42 10.42
N PRO A 412 10.48 -12.57 10.18
CA PRO A 412 9.47 -11.64 10.68
C PRO A 412 9.48 -11.46 12.21
N GLU A 413 10.07 -12.40 12.95
CA GLU A 413 10.24 -12.28 14.40
C GLU A 413 11.26 -11.19 14.78
N GLU A 414 12.32 -11.00 13.99
CA GLU A 414 13.31 -9.94 14.23
C GLU A 414 12.67 -8.56 14.10
N THR A 415 11.95 -8.31 13.00
CA THR A 415 11.25 -7.03 12.79
C THR A 415 10.16 -6.79 13.84
N ARG A 416 9.45 -7.85 14.25
CA ARG A 416 8.43 -7.80 15.29
C ARG A 416 9.03 -7.44 16.64
N THR A 417 10.13 -8.04 17.01
CA THR A 417 10.82 -7.80 18.30
C THR A 417 11.27 -6.33 18.38
N GLU A 418 11.89 -5.81 17.33
CA GLU A 418 12.31 -4.40 17.28
C GLU A 418 11.12 -3.44 17.35
N ALA A 419 10.07 -3.67 16.56
CA ALA A 419 8.88 -2.83 16.57
C ALA A 419 8.19 -2.80 17.94
N GLN A 420 8.16 -3.94 18.64
CA GLN A 420 7.55 -4.06 19.96
C GLN A 420 8.41 -3.53 21.10
N ALA A 421 9.68 -3.24 20.90
CA ALA A 421 10.52 -2.55 21.87
C ALA A 421 10.01 -1.13 22.17
N THR A 422 9.28 -0.51 21.23
CA THR A 422 8.59 0.75 21.49
C THR A 422 7.42 0.51 22.46
N PRO A 423 7.25 1.34 23.52
CA PRO A 423 6.13 1.21 24.44
C PRO A 423 4.77 1.22 23.74
N ALA A 424 3.77 0.64 24.37
CA ALA A 424 2.38 0.74 23.94
C ALA A 424 1.61 1.68 24.85
N ARG A 425 0.56 2.32 24.29
CA ARG A 425 -0.49 2.98 25.08
C ARG A 425 -1.64 2.01 25.30
N THR A 426 -2.44 2.30 26.32
CA THR A 426 -3.73 1.62 26.53
C THR A 426 -4.85 2.51 25.99
N ALA A 427 -5.81 1.94 25.28
CA ALA A 427 -7.03 2.66 24.93
C ALA A 427 -7.82 3.01 26.19
N ALA A 428 -8.32 4.22 26.27
CA ALA A 428 -9.11 4.67 27.41
C ALA A 428 -10.57 4.18 27.32
N GLY A 429 -11.05 3.86 26.11
CA GLY A 429 -12.45 3.52 25.87
C GLY A 429 -13.39 4.66 26.26
N ALA A 430 -14.50 4.36 26.94
CA ALA A 430 -15.40 5.36 27.49
C ALA A 430 -14.67 6.18 28.56
N TYR A 431 -14.50 7.47 28.32
CA TYR A 431 -13.75 8.38 29.20
C TYR A 431 -14.44 9.74 29.31
N ALA A 432 -14.58 10.23 30.53
CA ALA A 432 -15.01 11.59 30.85
C ALA A 432 -13.97 12.27 31.73
N GLY A 433 -13.63 13.52 31.43
CA GLY A 433 -12.65 14.33 32.18
C GLY A 433 -11.65 15.04 31.26
N PRO A 434 -10.63 15.70 31.84
CA PRO A 434 -9.65 16.46 31.08
C PRO A 434 -8.74 15.54 30.24
N ALA A 435 -8.43 15.97 29.02
CA ALA A 435 -7.50 15.28 28.13
C ALA A 435 -6.75 16.28 27.28
N THR A 436 -5.53 15.93 26.86
CA THR A 436 -4.72 16.75 25.96
C THR A 436 -4.90 16.26 24.53
N VAL A 437 -5.26 17.15 23.61
CA VAL A 437 -5.40 16.83 22.18
C VAL A 437 -4.04 16.45 21.60
N GLU A 438 -3.99 15.30 20.96
CA GLU A 438 -2.80 14.81 20.23
C GLU A 438 -2.94 15.10 18.73
N THR A 439 -4.08 14.77 18.15
CA THR A 439 -4.38 15.00 16.72
C THR A 439 -5.83 15.34 16.49
N THR A 440 -6.10 15.97 15.34
CA THR A 440 -7.45 16.26 14.87
C THR A 440 -7.61 15.89 13.40
N ALA A 441 -8.82 15.50 13.02
CA ALA A 441 -9.25 15.31 11.63
C ALA A 441 -10.69 15.80 11.48
N VAL A 442 -11.02 16.53 10.42
CA VAL A 442 -12.38 17.03 10.18
C VAL A 442 -12.90 16.41 8.88
N GLN A 443 -13.93 15.58 8.99
CA GLN A 443 -14.57 14.92 7.85
C GLN A 443 -15.55 15.89 7.16
N TYR A 444 -15.62 15.78 5.83
CA TYR A 444 -16.46 16.63 4.98
C TYR A 444 -17.55 15.82 4.27
N GLY A 445 -18.72 16.39 4.19
CA GLY A 445 -19.84 15.93 3.39
C GLY A 445 -19.60 16.06 1.88
N ARG A 446 -20.59 15.64 1.09
CA ARG A 446 -20.49 15.74 -0.38
C ARG A 446 -20.59 17.18 -0.91
N GLU A 447 -21.27 18.05 -0.17
CA GLU A 447 -21.44 19.47 -0.46
C GLU A 447 -20.25 20.32 0.01
N ASN A 448 -19.17 19.65 0.45
CA ASN A 448 -17.94 20.28 0.92
C ASN A 448 -18.14 21.05 2.25
N ASP A 449 -19.07 20.61 3.06
CA ASP A 449 -19.37 21.06 4.41
C ASP A 449 -18.66 20.17 5.46
N PRO A 450 -18.08 20.74 6.54
CA PRO A 450 -17.53 19.97 7.65
C PRO A 450 -18.67 19.31 8.44
N VAL A 451 -18.57 18.00 8.68
CA VAL A 451 -19.66 17.23 9.33
C VAL A 451 -19.27 16.57 10.63
N LEU A 452 -17.99 16.22 10.82
CA LEU A 452 -17.53 15.49 12.00
C LEU A 452 -16.04 15.78 12.29
N GLY A 453 -15.75 16.20 13.50
CA GLY A 453 -14.40 16.21 14.05
C GLY A 453 -14.10 14.89 14.75
N VAL A 454 -12.92 14.33 14.46
CA VAL A 454 -12.35 13.16 15.15
C VAL A 454 -11.04 13.59 15.79
N LEU A 455 -10.89 13.32 17.07
CA LEU A 455 -9.69 13.66 17.83
C LEU A 455 -9.09 12.41 18.45
N THR A 456 -7.76 12.37 18.50
CA THR A 456 -7.06 11.52 19.47
C THR A 456 -6.58 12.42 20.61
N THR A 457 -6.78 11.96 21.83
CA THR A 457 -6.41 12.71 23.04
C THR A 457 -5.66 11.81 24.02
N LEU A 458 -4.85 12.41 24.86
CA LEU A 458 -4.15 11.73 25.95
C LEU A 458 -4.76 12.14 27.29
N THR A 459 -5.21 11.15 28.04
CA THR A 459 -5.67 11.33 29.41
C THR A 459 -4.49 11.65 30.34
N PRO A 460 -4.71 12.24 31.57
CA PRO A 460 -3.62 12.54 32.47
C PRO A 460 -2.75 11.34 32.90
N ASP A 461 -3.30 10.13 32.84
CA ASP A 461 -2.58 8.88 33.12
C ASP A 461 -1.93 8.26 31.84
N GLY A 462 -1.96 8.97 30.70
CA GLY A 462 -1.27 8.62 29.46
C GLY A 462 -1.97 7.62 28.58
N ARG A 463 -3.22 7.23 28.87
CA ARG A 463 -4.06 6.43 27.97
C ARG A 463 -4.51 7.28 26.79
N ARG A 464 -4.82 6.64 25.65
CA ARG A 464 -5.38 7.35 24.50
C ARG A 464 -6.89 7.18 24.44
N ALA A 465 -7.62 8.30 24.40
CA ALA A 465 -9.04 8.37 24.14
C ALA A 465 -9.29 8.92 22.73
N LEU A 466 -10.26 8.36 22.03
CA LEU A 466 -10.85 8.98 20.85
C LEU A 466 -12.01 9.86 21.28
N ALA A 467 -12.29 10.93 20.55
CA ALA A 467 -13.43 11.80 20.79
C ALA A 467 -13.97 12.38 19.49
N ASN A 468 -15.24 12.75 19.49
CA ASN A 468 -15.91 13.37 18.36
C ASN A 468 -16.49 14.76 18.72
N SER A 469 -16.68 15.59 17.69
CA SER A 469 -17.47 16.80 17.74
C SER A 469 -18.27 16.99 16.46
N THR A 470 -19.50 17.49 16.61
CA THR A 470 -20.33 17.94 15.48
C THR A 470 -20.65 19.43 15.56
N ASP A 471 -20.07 20.14 16.53
CA ASP A 471 -20.24 21.59 16.69
C ASP A 471 -19.55 22.34 15.53
N PRO A 472 -20.31 23.11 14.72
CA PRO A 472 -19.74 23.78 13.54
C PRO A 472 -18.59 24.76 13.86
N SER A 473 -18.63 25.41 15.04
CA SER A 473 -17.60 26.38 15.44
C SER A 473 -16.29 25.66 15.78
N LEU A 474 -16.38 24.53 16.47
CA LEU A 474 -15.22 23.69 16.78
C LEU A 474 -14.65 23.07 15.52
N LEU A 475 -15.50 22.58 14.59
CA LEU A 475 -15.04 22.04 13.31
C LEU A 475 -14.29 23.10 12.49
N ALA A 476 -14.80 24.33 12.43
CA ALA A 476 -14.11 25.45 11.76
C ALA A 476 -12.75 25.75 12.44
N SER A 477 -12.72 25.84 13.76
CA SER A 477 -11.50 26.08 14.54
C SER A 477 -10.45 24.98 14.32
N MET A 478 -10.84 23.70 14.25
CA MET A 478 -9.92 22.57 14.00
C MET A 478 -9.23 22.64 12.62
N THR A 479 -9.75 23.40 11.69
CA THR A 479 -9.15 23.56 10.35
C THR A 479 -8.38 24.86 10.16
N THR A 480 -8.44 25.78 11.13
CA THR A 480 -7.84 27.11 11.04
C THR A 480 -6.88 27.43 12.20
N GLU A 481 -6.97 26.66 13.28
CA GLU A 481 -6.17 26.91 14.49
C GLU A 481 -5.42 25.64 14.92
N GLU A 482 -4.33 25.84 15.69
CA GLU A 482 -3.60 24.73 16.30
C GLU A 482 -4.39 24.11 17.46
N TRP A 483 -4.62 22.83 17.37
CA TRP A 483 -5.33 22.05 18.39
C TRP A 483 -4.42 21.09 19.15
N ALA A 484 -3.31 20.65 18.58
CA ALA A 484 -2.38 19.76 19.27
C ALA A 484 -1.82 20.46 20.52
N GLY A 485 -1.83 19.74 21.65
CA GLY A 485 -1.41 20.25 22.95
C GLY A 485 -2.47 21.01 23.75
N ARG A 486 -3.66 21.31 23.17
CA ARG A 486 -4.77 21.93 23.92
C ARG A 486 -5.34 20.94 24.94
N THR A 487 -5.68 21.46 26.13
CA THR A 487 -6.48 20.71 27.09
C THR A 487 -7.96 20.91 26.79
N VAL A 488 -8.71 19.82 26.74
CA VAL A 488 -10.16 19.78 26.53
C VAL A 488 -10.81 18.90 27.58
N ASP A 489 -12.08 19.13 27.86
CA ASP A 489 -12.88 18.23 28.70
C ASP A 489 -13.69 17.30 27.78
N LEU A 490 -13.65 16.01 28.09
CA LEU A 490 -14.43 14.99 27.42
C LEU A 490 -15.63 14.58 28.28
N VAL A 491 -16.76 14.31 27.61
CA VAL A 491 -17.94 13.66 28.16
C VAL A 491 -18.21 12.39 27.38
N THR A 492 -18.90 11.44 27.98
CA THR A 492 -19.21 10.17 27.33
C THR A 492 -20.67 9.77 27.58
N ASP A 493 -21.30 9.13 26.60
CA ASP A 493 -22.58 8.44 26.75
C ASP A 493 -22.40 6.93 27.01
N GLY A 494 -21.16 6.50 27.27
CA GLY A 494 -20.77 5.11 27.47
C GLY A 494 -20.29 4.40 26.19
N ALA A 495 -20.59 4.94 25.03
CA ALA A 495 -20.15 4.41 23.74
C ALA A 495 -19.20 5.37 23.00
N VAL A 496 -19.55 6.65 22.94
CA VAL A 496 -18.82 7.68 22.20
C VAL A 496 -18.41 8.81 23.15
N ASN A 497 -17.13 9.15 23.13
CA ASN A 497 -16.65 10.33 23.81
C ASN A 497 -16.83 11.57 22.92
N ARG A 498 -17.19 12.71 23.53
CA ARG A 498 -17.38 13.99 22.83
C ARG A 498 -16.68 15.10 23.57
N LEU A 499 -16.37 16.17 22.86
CA LEU A 499 -16.00 17.44 23.49
C LEU A 499 -17.18 17.96 24.30
N ALA A 500 -16.90 18.42 25.54
CA ALA A 500 -17.90 18.96 26.48
C ALA A 500 -18.46 20.30 25.99
#